data_43dc4b729fb196f4dc75f2d9d751ccc4
#
_entry.id   43dc4b729fb196f4dc75f2d9d751ccc4
#
_cell.length_a   1.000
_cell.length_b   1.000
_cell.length_c   1.000
_cell.angle_alpha   90.00
_cell.angle_beta   90.00
_cell.angle_gamma   90.00
#
_symmetry.space_group_name_H-M   'P 1'
#
loop_
_entity.id
_entity.type
_entity.pdbx_description
1 polymer ?
#
loop_
_entity_poly.entity_id
_entity_poly.type
_entity_poly.pdbx_seq_one_letter_code
_entity_poly.pdbx_strand_id
1 'polypeptide(L)'
;HIQPKGDIHEWNIENVFRKDLSREEAKTKLFAWLYNPDSKTIKSDYYNRESLLEEYYDGEQIKTPFGRTISCPLRKALNYLLQSSSSDNTLERFCKISNFLRATRSHVAFVVHDSVVIDLHKDDRLMIPEMVEIFGDTKLGKFKVNCSIGKNLGGMKEFSW
;
A
#
# COMPACT_ATOMS: atom_id res chain seq x y z
N HIS A 1 -15.24 -1.39 2.41
CA HIS A 1 -13.95 -1.08 3.06
C HIS A 1 -13.95 0.38 3.50
N ILE A 2 -13.73 0.62 4.79
CA ILE A 2 -13.60 1.98 5.33
C ILE A 2 -12.12 2.35 5.21
N GLN A 3 -11.83 3.33 4.36
CA GLN A 3 -10.52 3.98 4.38
C GLN A 3 -10.63 5.21 5.27
N PRO A 4 -9.87 5.28 6.37
CA PRO A 4 -9.91 6.45 7.25
C PRO A 4 -9.38 7.69 6.53
N LYS A 5 -10.04 8.81 6.78
CA LYS A 5 -9.51 10.13 6.38
C LYS A 5 -8.42 10.51 7.39
N GLY A 6 -7.17 10.50 6.99
CA GLY A 6 -6.05 10.88 7.85
C GLY A 6 -5.07 9.74 8.16
N ASP A 7 -4.39 9.82 9.29
CA ASP A 7 -3.41 8.82 9.71
C ASP A 7 -4.10 7.56 10.22
N ILE A 8 -3.76 6.40 9.63
CA ILE A 8 -4.36 5.10 9.98
C ILE A 8 -4.07 4.70 11.43
N HIS A 9 -2.94 5.11 12.01
CA HIS A 9 -2.59 4.75 13.38
C HIS A 9 -3.40 5.56 14.40
N GLU A 10 -3.66 6.85 14.11
CA GLU A 10 -4.56 7.67 14.92
C GLU A 10 -5.99 7.13 14.85
N TRP A 11 -6.46 6.82 13.66
CA TRP A 11 -7.77 6.19 13.49
C TRP A 11 -7.88 4.86 14.27
N ASN A 12 -6.82 4.03 14.26
CA ASN A 12 -6.79 2.78 15.00
C ASN A 12 -6.83 2.98 16.52
N ILE A 13 -6.22 4.03 17.04
CA ILE A 13 -6.29 4.36 18.48
C ILE A 13 -7.74 4.54 18.89
N GLU A 14 -8.48 5.32 18.13
CA GLU A 14 -9.87 5.67 18.43
C GLU A 14 -10.84 4.49 18.20
N ASN A 15 -10.73 3.80 17.08
CA ASN A 15 -11.75 2.87 16.59
C ASN A 15 -11.44 1.40 16.89
N VAL A 16 -10.18 1.03 17.00
CA VAL A 16 -9.73 -0.36 17.19
C VAL A 16 -9.27 -0.61 18.62
N PHE A 17 -8.32 0.19 19.09
CA PHE A 17 -7.76 -0.02 20.43
C PHE A 17 -8.64 0.56 21.52
N ARG A 18 -9.29 1.70 21.27
CA ARG A 18 -10.16 2.41 22.23
C ARG A 18 -9.46 2.64 23.57
N LYS A 19 -8.17 2.99 23.52
CA LYS A 19 -7.29 3.18 24.67
C LYS A 19 -6.42 4.39 24.40
N ASP A 20 -5.96 5.00 25.49
CA ASP A 20 -4.93 6.04 25.41
C ASP A 20 -3.60 5.39 25.05
N LEU A 21 -3.23 5.49 23.79
CA LEU A 21 -2.01 4.95 23.20
C LEU A 21 -1.36 6.04 22.36
N SER A 22 -0.04 6.07 22.39
CA SER A 22 0.71 6.87 21.41
C SER A 22 0.59 6.25 20.01
N ARG A 23 0.82 7.08 18.99
CA ARG A 23 0.83 6.65 17.60
C ARG A 23 1.82 5.51 17.35
N GLU A 24 3.01 5.55 17.96
CA GLU A 24 4.04 4.51 17.81
C GLU A 24 3.65 3.20 18.49
N GLU A 25 2.96 3.25 19.64
CA GLU A 25 2.42 2.05 20.28
C GLU A 25 1.31 1.41 19.45
N ALA A 26 0.42 2.21 18.86
CA ALA A 26 -0.62 1.73 17.95
C ALA A 26 -0.02 1.06 16.72
N LYS A 27 0.99 1.67 16.11
CA LYS A 27 1.76 1.10 15.00
C LYS A 27 2.42 -0.24 15.36
N THR A 28 3.09 -0.29 16.51
CA THR A 28 3.74 -1.51 17.00
C THR A 28 2.74 -2.64 17.22
N LYS A 29 1.57 -2.35 17.80
CA LYS A 29 0.51 -3.34 18.00
C LYS A 29 -0.07 -3.85 16.68
N LEU A 30 -0.27 -2.95 15.71
CA LEU A 30 -0.72 -3.33 14.37
C LEU A 30 0.29 -4.24 13.68
N PHE A 31 1.56 -3.89 13.69
CA PHE A 31 2.61 -4.72 13.09
C PHE A 31 2.76 -6.06 13.80
N ALA A 32 2.66 -6.12 15.13
CA ALA A 32 2.64 -7.37 15.86
C ALA A 32 1.47 -8.27 15.39
N TRP A 33 0.30 -7.70 15.14
CA TRP A 33 -0.84 -8.44 14.59
C TRP A 33 -0.60 -8.90 13.15
N LEU A 34 -0.01 -8.05 12.30
CA LEU A 34 0.25 -8.37 10.89
C LEU A 34 1.28 -9.49 10.72
N TYR A 35 2.37 -9.46 11.50
CA TYR A 35 3.54 -10.30 11.28
C TYR A 35 3.67 -11.48 12.25
N ASN A 36 3.00 -11.44 13.40
CA ASN A 36 2.99 -12.54 14.34
C ASN A 36 1.61 -13.24 14.34
N PRO A 37 1.50 -14.47 13.78
CA PRO A 37 0.23 -15.20 13.72
C PRO A 37 -0.37 -15.51 15.11
N ASP A 38 0.45 -15.59 16.14
CA ASP A 38 0.01 -15.87 17.51
C ASP A 38 -0.38 -14.59 18.27
N SER A 39 -0.23 -13.42 17.65
CA SER A 39 -0.54 -12.14 18.29
C SER A 39 -2.04 -11.97 18.51
N LYS A 40 -2.38 -11.62 19.76
CA LYS A 40 -3.74 -11.26 20.19
C LYS A 40 -3.86 -9.76 20.49
N THR A 41 -2.97 -8.95 19.92
CA THR A 41 -2.91 -7.48 20.18
C THR A 41 -4.13 -6.74 19.66
N ILE A 42 -4.80 -7.27 18.64
CA ILE A 42 -6.00 -6.68 18.05
C ILE A 42 -7.15 -7.69 18.17
N LYS A 43 -8.28 -7.20 18.67
CA LYS A 43 -9.59 -7.87 18.64
C LYS A 43 -10.59 -6.85 18.11
N SER A 44 -10.90 -6.93 16.83
CA SER A 44 -11.76 -5.95 16.17
C SER A 44 -12.34 -6.55 14.90
N ASP A 45 -13.56 -6.20 14.57
CA ASP A 45 -14.23 -6.57 13.33
C ASP A 45 -13.56 -5.94 12.09
N TYR A 46 -12.78 -4.87 12.28
CA TYR A 46 -12.03 -4.23 11.19
C TYR A 46 -10.80 -5.04 10.75
N TYR A 47 -10.25 -5.85 11.66
CA TYR A 47 -9.05 -6.66 11.43
C TYR A 47 -9.36 -8.12 11.70
N ASN A 48 -9.99 -8.78 10.74
CA ASN A 48 -10.38 -10.19 10.81
C ASN A 48 -9.42 -11.04 9.97
N ARG A 49 -8.48 -11.70 10.65
CA ARG A 49 -7.47 -12.56 10.03
C ARG A 49 -8.11 -13.82 9.43
N GLU A 50 -9.03 -14.41 10.16
CA GLU A 50 -9.71 -15.63 9.77
C GLU A 50 -10.46 -15.42 8.45
N SER A 51 -11.26 -14.37 8.36
CA SER A 51 -12.01 -14.03 7.14
C SER A 51 -11.10 -13.79 5.92
N LEU A 52 -9.94 -13.13 6.13
CA LEU A 52 -8.97 -12.94 5.04
C LEU A 52 -8.36 -14.26 4.58
N LEU A 53 -8.07 -15.17 5.50
CA LEU A 53 -7.50 -16.46 5.16
C LEU A 53 -8.54 -17.37 4.52
N GLU A 54 -9.79 -17.36 4.96
CA GLU A 54 -10.89 -18.07 4.30
C GLU A 54 -11.10 -17.64 2.84
N GLU A 55 -10.92 -16.34 2.56
CA GLU A 55 -11.11 -15.79 1.21
C GLU A 55 -9.92 -16.06 0.28
N TYR A 56 -8.68 -16.00 0.79
CA TYR A 56 -7.47 -15.94 -0.04
C TYR A 56 -6.50 -17.10 0.14
N TYR A 57 -6.77 -18.09 1.02
CA TYR A 57 -5.88 -19.23 1.28
C TYR A 57 -6.64 -20.55 1.18
N ASP A 58 -6.17 -21.46 0.33
CA ASP A 58 -6.81 -22.77 0.07
C ASP A 58 -6.28 -23.94 0.93
N GLY A 59 -5.37 -23.66 1.84
CA GLY A 59 -4.70 -24.66 2.69
C GLY A 59 -3.25 -24.95 2.30
N GLU A 60 -2.85 -24.63 1.07
CA GLU A 60 -1.49 -24.83 0.54
C GLU A 60 -0.87 -23.54 -0.02
N GLN A 61 -1.71 -22.65 -0.55
CA GLN A 61 -1.27 -21.43 -1.21
C GLN A 61 -2.22 -20.28 -1.00
N ILE A 62 -1.70 -19.07 -1.07
CA ILE A 62 -2.51 -17.86 -1.18
C ILE A 62 -2.75 -17.49 -2.64
N LYS A 63 -3.89 -16.85 -2.90
CA LYS A 63 -4.17 -16.19 -4.18
C LYS A 63 -4.44 -14.71 -3.92
N THR A 64 -3.59 -13.82 -4.42
CA THR A 64 -3.75 -12.37 -4.21
C THR A 64 -4.98 -11.83 -4.96
N PRO A 65 -5.53 -10.67 -4.57
CA PRO A 65 -6.58 -9.97 -5.33
C PRO A 65 -6.20 -9.67 -6.78
N PHE A 66 -4.89 -9.71 -7.08
CA PHE A 66 -4.32 -9.50 -8.42
C PHE A 66 -4.16 -10.80 -9.22
N GLY A 67 -4.49 -11.95 -8.63
CA GLY A 67 -4.46 -13.25 -9.28
C GLY A 67 -3.15 -14.02 -9.15
N ARG A 68 -2.14 -13.48 -8.47
CA ARG A 68 -0.89 -14.20 -8.19
C ARG A 68 -1.09 -15.26 -7.11
N THR A 69 -0.54 -16.45 -7.37
CA THR A 69 -0.59 -17.59 -6.45
C THR A 69 0.78 -17.84 -5.84
N ILE A 70 0.85 -18.08 -4.54
CA ILE A 70 2.09 -18.32 -3.81
C ILE A 70 1.89 -19.44 -2.80
N SER A 71 2.64 -20.53 -2.92
CA SER A 71 2.64 -21.62 -1.94
C SER A 71 3.27 -21.18 -0.64
N CYS A 72 2.58 -21.41 0.45
CA CYS A 72 3.07 -21.06 1.78
C CYS A 72 2.33 -21.83 2.89
N PRO A 73 2.98 -22.07 4.04
CA PRO A 73 2.28 -22.62 5.19
C PRO A 73 1.32 -21.59 5.80
N LEU A 74 0.23 -22.05 6.40
CA LEU A 74 -0.81 -21.24 7.04
C LEU A 74 -0.22 -20.11 7.91
N ARG A 75 0.81 -20.41 8.70
CA ARG A 75 1.47 -19.46 9.61
C ARG A 75 2.04 -18.22 8.88
N LYS A 76 2.38 -18.34 7.60
CA LYS A 76 2.92 -17.24 6.77
C LYS A 76 1.90 -16.65 5.80
N ALA A 77 0.74 -17.26 5.68
CA ALA A 77 -0.24 -16.94 4.63
C ALA A 77 -0.68 -15.48 4.66
N LEU A 78 -1.06 -14.94 5.82
CA LEU A 78 -1.47 -13.54 5.94
C LEU A 78 -0.34 -12.58 5.55
N ASN A 79 0.88 -12.81 6.02
CA ASN A 79 2.03 -11.98 5.71
C ASN A 79 2.33 -11.99 4.19
N TYR A 80 2.34 -13.19 3.59
CA TYR A 80 2.56 -13.33 2.15
C TYR A 80 1.45 -12.67 1.35
N LEU A 81 0.19 -12.84 1.76
CA LEU A 81 -0.95 -12.19 1.12
C LEU A 81 -0.80 -10.66 1.11
N LEU A 82 -0.52 -10.06 2.26
CA LEU A 82 -0.41 -8.60 2.38
C LEU A 82 0.77 -8.03 1.60
N GLN A 83 1.97 -8.61 1.77
CA GLN A 83 3.16 -8.14 1.07
C GLN A 83 3.05 -8.32 -0.45
N SER A 84 2.53 -9.46 -0.89
CA SER A 84 2.35 -9.74 -2.31
C SER A 84 1.30 -8.84 -2.94
N SER A 85 0.18 -8.62 -2.25
CA SER A 85 -0.88 -7.71 -2.73
C SER A 85 -0.39 -6.27 -2.82
N SER A 86 0.41 -5.80 -1.87
CA SER A 86 1.04 -4.48 -1.92
C SER A 86 1.98 -4.36 -3.11
N SER A 87 2.85 -5.35 -3.32
CA SER A 87 3.78 -5.40 -4.46
C SER A 87 3.04 -5.44 -5.80
N ASP A 88 2.02 -6.30 -5.93
CA ASP A 88 1.21 -6.41 -7.13
C ASP A 88 0.48 -5.11 -7.46
N ASN A 89 -0.05 -4.44 -6.42
CA ASN A 89 -0.69 -3.14 -6.57
C ASN A 89 0.29 -2.10 -7.12
N THR A 90 1.48 -1.99 -6.56
CA THR A 90 2.50 -1.03 -7.02
C THR A 90 2.92 -1.31 -8.46
N LEU A 91 3.12 -2.57 -8.82
CA LEU A 91 3.47 -2.97 -10.20
C LEU A 91 2.35 -2.68 -11.20
N GLU A 92 1.09 -2.91 -10.82
CA GLU A 92 -0.04 -2.54 -11.68
C GLU A 92 -0.09 -1.02 -11.90
N ARG A 93 0.14 -0.22 -10.85
CA ARG A 93 0.20 1.24 -10.96
C ARG A 93 1.38 1.70 -11.81
N PHE A 94 2.55 1.08 -11.63
CA PHE A 94 3.71 1.30 -12.50
C PHE A 94 3.33 1.11 -13.99
N CYS A 95 2.70 0.00 -14.33
CA CYS A 95 2.29 -0.26 -15.72
C CYS A 95 1.30 0.79 -16.24
N LYS A 96 0.33 1.22 -15.41
CA LYS A 96 -0.64 2.25 -15.81
C LYS A 96 0.02 3.61 -16.03
N ILE A 97 0.90 4.05 -15.14
CA ILE A 97 1.64 5.30 -15.31
C ILE A 97 2.57 5.21 -16.52
N SER A 98 3.28 4.10 -16.70
CA SER A 98 4.14 3.89 -17.86
C SER A 98 3.37 3.99 -19.17
N ASN A 99 2.16 3.42 -19.22
CA ASN A 99 1.29 3.54 -20.40
C ASN A 99 0.78 4.97 -20.59
N PHE A 100 0.41 5.67 -19.53
CA PHE A 100 -0.03 7.07 -19.57
C PHE A 100 1.06 7.99 -20.12
N LEU A 101 2.32 7.76 -19.72
CA LEU A 101 3.46 8.55 -20.14
C LEU A 101 4.02 8.18 -21.54
N ARG A 102 3.48 7.15 -22.21
CA ARG A 102 4.05 6.61 -23.46
C ARG A 102 4.23 7.62 -24.58
N ALA A 103 3.36 8.64 -24.67
CA ALA A 103 3.41 9.69 -25.70
C ALA A 103 4.06 10.98 -25.18
N THR A 104 4.70 10.96 -24.03
CA THR A 104 5.35 12.12 -23.39
C THR A 104 6.88 12.01 -23.46
N ARG A 105 7.57 13.00 -22.90
CA ARG A 105 9.03 12.99 -22.75
C ARG A 105 9.47 12.45 -21.40
N SER A 106 8.52 12.23 -20.48
CA SER A 106 8.73 11.66 -19.16
C SER A 106 8.58 10.14 -19.21
N HIS A 107 9.21 9.44 -18.29
CA HIS A 107 9.10 7.99 -18.17
C HIS A 107 9.25 7.51 -16.74
N VAL A 108 8.70 6.34 -16.45
CA VAL A 108 8.92 5.69 -15.16
C VAL A 108 10.35 5.13 -15.16
N ALA A 109 11.15 5.55 -14.19
CA ALA A 109 12.54 5.12 -14.07
C ALA A 109 12.64 3.77 -13.35
N PHE A 110 12.01 3.62 -12.18
CA PHE A 110 12.03 2.39 -11.39
C PHE A 110 10.99 2.41 -10.26
N VAL A 111 10.84 1.26 -9.60
CA VAL A 111 9.98 1.06 -8.43
C VAL A 111 10.85 0.85 -7.20
N VAL A 112 10.48 1.44 -6.08
CA VAL A 112 11.10 1.21 -4.76
C VAL A 112 9.99 0.92 -3.76
N HIS A 113 9.90 -0.33 -3.29
CA HIS A 113 8.86 -0.79 -2.36
C HIS A 113 7.45 -0.47 -2.86
N ASP A 114 6.79 0.50 -2.25
CA ASP A 114 5.43 0.98 -2.53
C ASP A 114 5.40 2.31 -3.29
N SER A 115 6.53 2.72 -3.85
CA SER A 115 6.68 3.98 -4.58
C SER A 115 7.19 3.78 -6.00
N VAL A 116 6.84 4.72 -6.87
CA VAL A 116 7.28 4.79 -8.27
C VAL A 116 8.09 6.05 -8.48
N VAL A 117 9.27 5.91 -9.05
CA VAL A 117 10.14 7.03 -9.40
C VAL A 117 10.00 7.35 -10.89
N ILE A 118 9.76 8.61 -11.18
CA ILE A 118 9.54 9.11 -12.53
C ILE A 118 10.64 10.11 -12.88
N ASP A 119 11.27 9.92 -14.04
CA ASP A 119 12.10 10.95 -14.67
C ASP A 119 11.17 11.90 -15.42
N LEU A 120 10.93 13.06 -14.81
CA LEU A 120 9.92 14.02 -15.22
C LEU A 120 10.51 15.09 -16.11
N HIS A 121 10.09 15.15 -17.36
CA HIS A 121 10.43 16.27 -18.24
C HIS A 121 9.65 17.53 -17.84
N LYS A 122 10.31 18.70 -17.94
CA LYS A 122 9.74 19.98 -17.49
C LYS A 122 8.40 20.35 -18.17
N ASP A 123 8.20 19.93 -19.42
CA ASP A 123 7.00 20.25 -20.19
C ASP A 123 5.80 19.39 -19.77
N ASP A 124 6.04 18.24 -19.09
CA ASP A 124 5.02 17.29 -18.64
C ASP A 124 4.54 17.54 -17.20
N ARG A 125 4.98 18.63 -16.56
CA ARG A 125 4.66 18.93 -15.14
C ARG A 125 3.16 19.01 -14.85
N LEU A 126 2.38 19.47 -15.79
CA LEU A 126 0.92 19.57 -15.64
C LEU A 126 0.23 18.21 -15.55
N MET A 127 0.94 17.13 -15.87
CA MET A 127 0.42 15.75 -15.77
C MET A 127 0.58 15.14 -14.37
N ILE A 128 1.27 15.81 -13.44
CA ILE A 128 1.50 15.30 -12.08
C ILE A 128 0.20 14.93 -11.36
N PRO A 129 -0.85 15.78 -11.34
CA PRO A 129 -2.09 15.44 -10.64
C PRO A 129 -2.73 14.15 -11.16
N GLU A 130 -2.73 13.94 -12.48
CA GLU A 130 -3.29 12.74 -13.09
C GLU A 130 -2.44 11.50 -12.80
N MET A 131 -1.12 11.61 -12.80
CA MET A 131 -0.23 10.51 -12.37
C MET A 131 -0.48 10.11 -10.93
N VAL A 132 -0.69 11.08 -10.04
CA VAL A 132 -1.02 10.83 -8.63
C VAL A 132 -2.38 10.14 -8.49
N GLU A 133 -3.38 10.56 -9.26
CA GLU A 133 -4.69 9.90 -9.26
C GLU A 133 -4.57 8.46 -9.78
N ILE A 134 -3.88 8.24 -10.89
CA ILE A 134 -3.60 6.89 -11.41
C ILE A 134 -2.91 6.02 -10.36
N PHE A 135 -1.95 6.57 -9.61
CA PHE A 135 -1.24 5.81 -8.59
C PHE A 135 -2.12 5.48 -7.38
N GLY A 136 -2.95 6.43 -6.96
CA GLY A 136 -3.81 6.30 -5.78
C GLY A 136 -5.10 5.49 -6.00
N ASP A 137 -5.63 5.45 -7.23
CA ASP A 137 -6.89 4.76 -7.55
C ASP A 137 -6.63 3.30 -7.94
N THR A 138 -6.90 2.39 -7.00
CA THR A 138 -6.52 0.97 -7.11
C THR A 138 -7.70 0.03 -6.97
N LYS A 139 -7.53 -1.24 -7.30
CA LYS A 139 -8.53 -2.30 -7.04
C LYS A 139 -8.83 -2.49 -5.56
N LEU A 140 -7.88 -2.13 -4.69
CA LEU A 140 -8.04 -2.24 -3.24
C LEU A 140 -8.70 -0.99 -2.62
N GLY A 141 -9.00 0.02 -3.44
CA GLY A 141 -9.58 1.29 -3.04
C GLY A 141 -8.67 2.48 -3.35
N LYS A 142 -9.07 3.67 -2.91
CA LYS A 142 -8.28 4.90 -3.10
C LYS A 142 -7.31 5.08 -1.94
N PHE A 143 -6.03 5.25 -2.25
CA PHE A 143 -4.98 5.51 -1.28
C PHE A 143 -4.49 6.96 -1.35
N LYS A 144 -4.12 7.50 -0.19
CA LYS A 144 -3.40 8.77 -0.14
C LYS A 144 -2.02 8.58 -0.76
N VAL A 145 -1.66 9.47 -1.67
CA VAL A 145 -0.35 9.48 -2.32
C VAL A 145 0.45 10.69 -1.85
N ASN A 146 1.65 10.47 -1.37
CA ASN A 146 2.61 11.52 -1.11
C ASN A 146 3.50 11.69 -2.34
N CYS A 147 3.71 12.92 -2.76
CA CYS A 147 4.54 13.25 -3.90
C CYS A 147 5.76 14.05 -3.45
N SER A 148 6.92 13.72 -3.99
CA SER A 148 8.16 14.47 -3.77
C SER A 148 8.83 14.75 -5.10
N ILE A 149 9.45 15.91 -5.26
CA ILE A 149 10.17 16.34 -6.47
C ILE A 149 11.57 16.82 -6.13
N GLY A 150 12.52 16.55 -6.99
CA GLY A 150 13.91 17.00 -6.84
C GLY A 150 14.74 16.73 -8.09
N LYS A 151 15.94 17.27 -8.14
CA LYS A 151 16.89 17.02 -9.23
C LYS A 151 17.60 15.67 -9.15
N ASN A 152 17.55 15.05 -7.99
CA ASN A 152 18.09 13.74 -7.68
C ASN A 152 17.40 13.18 -6.43
N LEU A 153 17.56 11.88 -6.17
CA LEU A 153 16.88 11.20 -5.04
C LEU A 153 17.22 11.79 -3.68
N GLY A 154 18.47 12.22 -3.47
CA GLY A 154 18.90 12.80 -2.18
C GLY A 154 18.39 14.22 -1.94
N GLY A 155 17.91 14.90 -2.98
CA GLY A 155 17.40 16.28 -2.93
C GLY A 155 15.88 16.39 -3.09
N MET A 156 15.15 15.31 -2.99
CA MET A 156 13.68 15.33 -3.10
C MET A 156 13.06 16.04 -1.91
N LYS A 157 12.05 16.87 -2.20
CA LYS A 157 11.24 17.57 -1.22
C LYS A 157 9.78 17.28 -1.48
N GLU A 158 8.99 17.23 -0.40
CA GLU A 158 7.55 17.08 -0.50
C GLU A 158 6.96 18.15 -1.43
N PHE A 159 6.06 17.72 -2.29
CA PHE A 159 5.43 18.53 -3.31
C PHE A 159 3.92 18.40 -3.20
N SER A 160 3.25 19.54 -3.09
CA SER A 160 1.79 19.69 -3.16
C SER A 160 1.44 20.64 -4.32
N TRP A 161 0.36 20.35 -5.03
CA TRP A 161 -0.18 21.16 -6.14
C TRP A 161 -1.50 21.78 -5.77
#